data_573872313f8c68eefc8284687daa6837
#
_entry.id   573872313f8c68eefc8284687daa6837
#
_cell.length_a   1.000
_cell.length_b   1.000
_cell.length_c   1.000
_cell.angle_alpha   90.00
_cell.angle_beta   90.00
_cell.angle_gamma   90.00
#
_symmetry.space_group_name_H-M   'P 1'
#
loop_
_entity.id
_entity.type
_entity.pdbx_description
1 polymer ?
#
loop_
_entity_poly.entity_id
_entity_poly.type
_entity_poly.pdbx_seq_one_letter_code
_entity_poly.pdbx_strand_id
1 'polypeptide(L)'
;SAPAQHPEGQDEVGDGEAVMVLQGSWVPNEVTEATESDDSWGFFPWPAVKAGTDGTEGVMVGAQGFGVTKDSQMKQEAFDFAYSICTGETDMKMTDAVNSIPADTDNTQWPEVLADAVPYMKEMSKPYMWAAGLEADPDYKEQIQSELLKLTRLEETSDEFIENLSNMK
;
A
#
# COMPACT_ATOMS: atom_id res chain seq x y z
N SER A 1 1.01 1.67 -23.06
CA SER A 1 -0.13 0.79 -22.74
C SER A 1 -1.11 1.57 -21.87
N ALA A 2 -2.39 1.29 -21.95
CA ALA A 2 -3.34 1.83 -20.99
C ALA A 2 -2.97 1.33 -19.59
N PRO A 3 -3.18 2.13 -18.52
CA PRO A 3 -2.99 1.64 -17.17
C PRO A 3 -3.84 0.38 -16.97
N ALA A 4 -3.20 -0.69 -16.52
CA ALA A 4 -3.88 -1.92 -16.17
C ALA A 4 -4.75 -1.70 -14.93
N GLN A 5 -5.85 -2.45 -14.82
CA GLN A 5 -6.63 -2.47 -13.59
C GLN A 5 -5.98 -3.43 -12.60
N HIS A 6 -6.19 -3.18 -11.30
CA HIS A 6 -5.77 -4.13 -10.28
C HIS A 6 -6.53 -5.47 -10.44
N PRO A 7 -5.88 -6.65 -10.43
CA PRO A 7 -4.45 -6.89 -10.14
C PRO A 7 -3.52 -6.88 -11.36
N GLU A 8 -4.02 -6.75 -12.58
CA GLU A 8 -3.25 -6.92 -13.84
C GLU A 8 -1.89 -6.20 -13.85
N GLY A 9 -1.82 -4.97 -13.33
CA GLY A 9 -0.59 -4.19 -13.33
C GLY A 9 0.53 -4.75 -12.44
N GLN A 10 0.20 -5.54 -11.43
CA GLN A 10 1.21 -6.23 -10.60
C GLN A 10 1.59 -7.58 -11.19
N ASP A 11 0.66 -8.25 -11.87
CA ASP A 11 0.90 -9.54 -12.51
C ASP A 11 1.90 -9.40 -13.68
N GLU A 12 1.90 -8.25 -14.39
CA GLU A 12 2.91 -7.94 -15.42
C GLU A 12 4.36 -8.03 -14.88
N VAL A 13 4.58 -7.77 -13.58
CA VAL A 13 5.91 -7.95 -12.97
C VAL A 13 6.22 -9.44 -12.79
N GLY A 14 5.29 -10.22 -12.29
CA GLY A 14 5.47 -11.66 -12.12
C GLY A 14 5.64 -12.40 -13.44
N ASP A 15 5.00 -11.93 -14.51
CA ASP A 15 5.14 -12.48 -15.87
C ASP A 15 6.42 -11.97 -16.58
N GLY A 16 7.20 -11.10 -15.94
CA GLY A 16 8.43 -10.55 -16.51
C GLY A 16 8.21 -9.50 -17.60
N GLU A 17 6.99 -9.00 -17.76
CA GLU A 17 6.63 -7.94 -18.72
C GLU A 17 6.95 -6.54 -18.18
N ALA A 18 6.98 -6.39 -16.84
CA ALA A 18 7.40 -5.16 -16.15
C ALA A 18 8.49 -5.48 -15.12
N VAL A 19 9.33 -4.48 -14.80
CA VAL A 19 10.45 -4.64 -13.85
C VAL A 19 10.17 -4.00 -12.48
N MET A 20 9.10 -3.24 -12.35
CA MET A 20 8.70 -2.59 -11.09
C MET A 20 7.24 -2.19 -11.12
N VAL A 21 6.65 -2.10 -9.95
CA VAL A 21 5.28 -1.63 -9.73
C VAL A 21 5.22 -0.74 -8.49
N LEU A 22 4.40 0.31 -8.53
CA LEU A 22 4.07 1.11 -7.35
C LEU A 22 2.93 0.44 -6.60
N GLN A 23 3.24 -0.20 -5.49
CA GLN A 23 2.26 -0.97 -4.71
C GLN A 23 2.67 -1.07 -3.23
N GLY A 24 1.92 -1.85 -2.47
CA GLY A 24 2.17 -2.08 -1.06
C GLY A 24 2.99 -3.34 -0.77
N SER A 25 3.30 -3.53 0.49
CA SER A 25 4.14 -4.63 0.99
C SER A 25 3.57 -6.05 0.76
N TRP A 26 2.30 -6.16 0.43
CA TRP A 26 1.61 -7.44 0.16
C TRP A 26 1.86 -8.01 -1.24
N VAL A 27 2.35 -7.20 -2.18
CA VAL A 27 2.49 -7.57 -3.60
C VAL A 27 3.30 -8.84 -3.84
N PRO A 28 4.43 -9.09 -3.15
CA PRO A 28 5.16 -10.32 -3.36
C PRO A 28 4.31 -11.58 -3.20
N ASN A 29 3.41 -11.61 -2.24
CA ASN A 29 2.50 -12.73 -2.03
C ASN A 29 1.49 -12.90 -3.16
N GLU A 30 0.79 -11.80 -3.50
CA GLU A 30 -0.26 -11.84 -4.52
C GLU A 30 0.29 -12.22 -5.89
N VAL A 31 1.45 -11.67 -6.26
CA VAL A 31 2.08 -11.99 -7.55
C VAL A 31 2.61 -13.41 -7.59
N THR A 32 3.29 -13.88 -6.55
CA THR A 32 3.78 -15.25 -6.48
C THR A 32 2.63 -16.27 -6.57
N GLU A 33 1.50 -16.00 -5.91
CA GLU A 33 0.32 -16.85 -5.98
C GLU A 33 -0.32 -16.84 -7.37
N ALA A 34 -0.42 -15.68 -8.01
CA ALA A 34 -1.10 -15.51 -9.30
C ALA A 34 -0.28 -16.00 -10.50
N THR A 35 1.05 -15.80 -10.50
CA THR A 35 1.93 -16.06 -11.65
C THR A 35 2.86 -17.26 -11.45
N GLU A 36 2.84 -17.89 -10.28
CA GLU A 36 3.79 -18.95 -9.90
C GLU A 36 5.27 -18.52 -10.01
N SER A 37 5.52 -17.19 -9.96
CA SER A 37 6.88 -16.62 -10.00
C SER A 37 7.61 -16.87 -8.69
N ASP A 38 8.89 -17.23 -8.78
CA ASP A 38 9.83 -17.33 -7.66
C ASP A 38 10.83 -16.15 -7.64
N ASP A 39 10.51 -15.06 -8.30
CA ASP A 39 11.35 -13.88 -8.40
C ASP A 39 11.67 -13.29 -7.01
N SER A 40 12.91 -12.85 -6.86
CA SER A 40 13.32 -12.08 -5.70
C SER A 40 12.84 -10.64 -5.81
N TRP A 41 12.21 -10.15 -4.75
CA TRP A 41 11.68 -8.80 -4.67
C TRP A 41 12.69 -7.86 -4.00
N GLY A 42 12.86 -6.67 -4.56
CA GLY A 42 13.53 -5.55 -3.94
C GLY A 42 12.54 -4.42 -3.66
N PHE A 43 12.84 -3.59 -2.68
CA PHE A 43 12.04 -2.45 -2.31
C PHE A 43 12.85 -1.16 -2.34
N PHE A 44 12.25 -0.09 -2.84
CA PHE A 44 12.77 1.26 -2.71
C PHE A 44 11.62 2.26 -2.54
N PRO A 45 11.82 3.34 -1.76
CA PRO A 45 10.81 4.36 -1.58
C PRO A 45 10.63 5.19 -2.84
N TRP A 46 9.49 5.86 -2.96
CA TRP A 46 9.29 6.81 -4.05
C TRP A 46 10.39 7.88 -4.04
N PRO A 47 11.02 8.14 -5.19
CA PRO A 47 12.09 9.14 -5.25
C PRO A 47 11.60 10.53 -4.88
N ALA A 48 12.44 11.29 -4.16
CA ALA A 48 12.14 12.67 -3.83
C ALA A 48 12.05 13.52 -5.10
N VAL A 49 10.99 14.31 -5.22
CA VAL A 49 10.84 15.27 -6.30
C VAL A 49 11.67 16.51 -5.98
N LYS A 50 12.51 16.96 -6.92
CA LYS A 50 13.43 18.09 -6.72
C LYS A 50 12.75 19.37 -6.20
N ALA A 51 11.52 19.62 -6.62
CA ALA A 51 10.70 20.75 -6.17
C ALA A 51 9.75 20.38 -5.02
N GLY A 52 9.78 19.14 -4.55
CA GLY A 52 8.95 18.65 -3.45
C GLY A 52 9.44 19.12 -2.09
N THR A 53 8.58 19.02 -1.10
CA THR A 53 8.88 19.37 0.30
C THR A 53 9.34 18.19 1.11
N ASP A 54 9.08 16.97 0.63
CA ASP A 54 9.41 15.73 1.32
C ASP A 54 10.46 14.92 0.57
N GLY A 55 11.27 14.20 1.31
CA GLY A 55 12.21 13.22 0.82
C GLY A 55 11.65 11.80 0.89
N THR A 56 12.54 10.82 1.01
CA THR A 56 12.19 9.40 1.14
C THR A 56 11.61 9.02 2.51
N GLU A 57 11.58 9.97 3.46
CA GLU A 57 10.93 9.82 4.77
C GLU A 57 9.40 9.87 4.71
N GLY A 58 8.84 10.30 3.58
CA GLY A 58 7.40 10.30 3.31
C GLY A 58 6.93 8.93 2.81
N VAL A 59 6.07 8.25 3.58
CA VAL A 59 5.55 6.93 3.23
C VAL A 59 4.04 6.89 3.35
N MET A 60 3.37 6.34 2.34
CA MET A 60 1.94 6.08 2.42
C MET A 60 1.69 4.83 3.25
N VAL A 61 0.85 4.95 4.28
CA VAL A 61 0.56 3.87 5.23
C VAL A 61 -0.92 3.55 5.20
N GLY A 62 -1.24 2.28 5.02
CA GLY A 62 -2.59 1.73 5.19
C GLY A 62 -2.55 0.54 6.12
N ALA A 63 -3.16 0.67 7.29
CA ALA A 63 -3.28 -0.41 8.24
C ALA A 63 -4.63 -1.10 8.11
N GLN A 64 -4.63 -2.43 8.17
CA GLN A 64 -5.84 -3.23 8.35
C GLN A 64 -6.13 -3.34 9.85
N GLY A 65 -7.40 -3.36 10.22
CA GLY A 65 -7.79 -3.38 11.62
C GLY A 65 -8.99 -4.27 11.89
N PHE A 66 -9.04 -4.84 13.10
CA PHE A 66 -10.21 -5.54 13.60
C PHE A 66 -11.11 -4.57 14.36
N GLY A 67 -12.39 -4.64 14.10
CA GLY A 67 -13.41 -3.89 14.84
C GLY A 67 -14.37 -4.80 15.59
N VAL A 68 -14.67 -4.47 16.84
CA VAL A 68 -15.73 -5.15 17.59
C VAL A 68 -17.03 -4.38 17.43
N THR A 69 -18.09 -5.06 16.95
CA THR A 69 -19.37 -4.41 16.70
C THR A 69 -20.00 -3.90 18.01
N LYS A 70 -20.63 -2.72 17.94
CA LYS A 70 -21.25 -2.05 19.08
C LYS A 70 -22.24 -2.95 19.85
N ASP A 71 -22.99 -3.78 19.13
CA ASP A 71 -24.08 -4.60 19.70
C ASP A 71 -23.64 -6.03 20.06
N SER A 72 -22.34 -6.36 19.92
CA SER A 72 -21.82 -7.65 20.36
C SER A 72 -22.07 -7.87 21.84
N GLN A 73 -22.51 -9.06 22.20
CA GLN A 73 -22.65 -9.51 23.60
C GLN A 73 -21.35 -10.07 24.17
N MET A 74 -20.32 -10.27 23.31
CA MET A 74 -19.02 -10.85 23.65
C MET A 74 -17.89 -9.86 23.30
N LYS A 75 -18.00 -8.61 23.74
CA LYS A 75 -17.07 -7.55 23.34
C LYS A 75 -15.65 -7.79 23.84
N GLN A 76 -15.53 -8.25 25.09
CA GLN A 76 -14.24 -8.50 25.68
C GLN A 76 -13.55 -9.68 25.00
N GLU A 77 -14.24 -10.78 24.79
CA GLU A 77 -13.71 -11.96 24.13
C GLU A 77 -13.31 -11.66 22.68
N ALA A 78 -14.12 -10.86 21.98
CA ALA A 78 -13.80 -10.44 20.62
C ALA A 78 -12.55 -9.53 20.57
N PHE A 79 -12.43 -8.62 21.55
CA PHE A 79 -11.22 -7.79 21.69
C PHE A 79 -9.99 -8.63 22.02
N ASP A 80 -10.10 -9.54 23.00
CA ASP A 80 -9.00 -10.42 23.42
C ASP A 80 -8.53 -11.30 22.27
N PHE A 81 -9.47 -11.81 21.46
CA PHE A 81 -9.14 -12.56 20.25
C PHE A 81 -8.39 -11.70 19.23
N ALA A 82 -8.91 -10.52 18.87
CA ALA A 82 -8.28 -9.61 17.94
C ALA A 82 -6.89 -9.18 18.44
N TYR A 83 -6.76 -8.87 19.73
CA TYR A 83 -5.49 -8.52 20.35
C TYR A 83 -4.47 -9.66 20.27
N SER A 84 -4.90 -10.89 20.53
CA SER A 84 -4.03 -12.08 20.48
C SER A 84 -3.49 -12.39 19.08
N ILE A 85 -4.21 -11.97 18.03
CA ILE A 85 -3.74 -12.12 16.64
C ILE A 85 -2.70 -11.06 16.30
N CYS A 86 -2.87 -9.84 16.81
CA CYS A 86 -2.03 -8.69 16.48
C CYS A 86 -0.81 -8.53 17.39
N THR A 87 -0.51 -9.51 18.27
CA THR A 87 0.59 -9.37 19.25
C THR A 87 1.37 -10.66 19.40
N GLY A 88 2.66 -10.50 19.79
CA GLY A 88 3.55 -11.58 20.19
C GLY A 88 3.78 -12.65 19.13
N GLU A 89 3.81 -13.90 19.56
CA GLU A 89 4.11 -15.04 18.69
C GLU A 89 3.07 -15.27 17.59
N THR A 90 1.81 -14.94 17.85
CA THR A 90 0.74 -15.12 16.85
C THR A 90 0.89 -14.11 15.71
N ASP A 91 1.19 -12.84 16.03
CA ASP A 91 1.49 -11.81 15.03
C ASP A 91 2.68 -12.21 14.16
N MET A 92 3.76 -12.72 14.76
CA MET A 92 4.92 -13.21 14.01
C MET A 92 4.55 -14.36 13.05
N LYS A 93 3.77 -15.33 13.50
CA LYS A 93 3.32 -16.45 12.65
C LYS A 93 2.43 -15.97 11.48
N MET A 94 1.55 -15.02 11.75
CA MET A 94 0.72 -14.41 10.70
C MET A 94 1.58 -13.65 9.72
N THR A 95 2.51 -12.85 10.22
CA THR A 95 3.46 -12.06 9.43
C THR A 95 4.27 -12.94 8.47
N ASP A 96 4.84 -14.04 8.98
CA ASP A 96 5.61 -14.99 8.17
C ASP A 96 4.73 -15.71 7.13
N ALA A 97 3.49 -16.06 7.50
CA ALA A 97 2.60 -16.81 6.62
C ALA A 97 2.12 -16.00 5.40
N VAL A 98 2.01 -14.67 5.55
CA VAL A 98 1.48 -13.79 4.49
C VAL A 98 2.48 -12.70 4.08
N ASN A 99 3.74 -12.82 4.46
CA ASN A 99 4.81 -11.86 4.14
C ASN A 99 4.40 -10.40 4.41
N SER A 100 3.72 -10.15 5.53
CA SER A 100 3.26 -8.82 5.90
C SER A 100 4.19 -8.12 6.88
N ILE A 101 3.97 -6.83 7.09
CA ILE A 101 4.63 -6.07 8.15
C ILE A 101 3.98 -6.44 9.50
N PRO A 102 4.75 -6.78 10.56
CA PRO A 102 4.20 -7.06 11.88
C PRO A 102 3.34 -5.90 12.41
N ALA A 103 2.21 -6.23 13.04
CA ALA A 103 1.38 -5.27 13.74
C ALA A 103 1.95 -4.90 15.11
N ASP A 104 2.61 -5.84 15.77
CA ASP A 104 3.27 -5.64 17.04
C ASP A 104 4.64 -4.96 16.85
N THR A 105 4.79 -3.78 17.38
CA THR A 105 6.05 -3.00 17.29
C THR A 105 7.22 -3.63 18.03
N ASP A 106 6.96 -4.57 18.94
CA ASP A 106 8.01 -5.33 19.63
C ASP A 106 8.54 -6.47 18.74
N ASN A 107 7.82 -6.85 17.69
CA ASN A 107 8.26 -7.81 16.69
C ASN A 107 9.20 -7.13 15.68
N THR A 108 10.48 -7.35 15.86
CA THR A 108 11.54 -6.72 15.05
C THR A 108 12.01 -7.59 13.88
N GLN A 109 11.53 -8.81 13.79
CA GLN A 109 11.83 -9.73 12.70
C GLN A 109 10.76 -9.58 11.62
N TRP A 110 11.21 -9.28 10.42
CA TRP A 110 10.33 -9.14 9.25
C TRP A 110 10.63 -10.28 8.27
N PRO A 111 9.66 -10.70 7.46
CA PRO A 111 9.89 -11.67 6.38
C PRO A 111 11.04 -11.23 5.46
N GLU A 112 11.82 -12.21 5.00
CA GLU A 112 13.00 -11.95 4.17
C GLU A 112 12.65 -11.14 2.90
N VAL A 113 11.51 -11.41 2.29
CA VAL A 113 11.02 -10.70 1.11
C VAL A 113 10.81 -9.20 1.33
N LEU A 114 10.65 -8.75 2.58
CA LEU A 114 10.50 -7.35 2.98
C LEU A 114 11.78 -6.74 3.57
N ALA A 115 12.91 -7.45 3.55
CA ALA A 115 14.15 -7.00 4.17
C ALA A 115 14.60 -5.61 3.68
N ASP A 116 14.46 -5.34 2.39
CA ASP A 116 14.82 -4.05 1.77
C ASP A 116 13.90 -2.90 2.18
N ALA A 117 12.66 -3.20 2.63
CA ALA A 117 11.72 -2.18 3.11
C ALA A 117 12.04 -1.71 4.55
N VAL A 118 12.66 -2.56 5.37
CA VAL A 118 12.91 -2.30 6.80
C VAL A 118 13.63 -0.98 7.07
N PRO A 119 14.74 -0.62 6.40
CA PRO A 119 15.44 0.63 6.65
C PRO A 119 14.53 1.85 6.43
N TYR A 120 13.80 1.87 5.33
CA TYR A 120 12.91 2.97 4.98
C TYR A 120 11.73 3.11 5.93
N MET A 121 11.16 2.01 6.35
CA MET A 121 10.07 2.02 7.34
C MET A 121 10.53 2.50 8.71
N LYS A 122 11.78 2.21 9.11
CA LYS A 122 12.37 2.71 10.35
C LYS A 122 12.72 4.20 10.30
N GLU A 123 13.05 4.71 9.13
CA GLU A 123 13.37 6.12 8.90
C GLU A 123 12.13 6.97 8.59
N MET A 124 10.97 6.34 8.40
CA MET A 124 9.71 7.02 8.17
C MET A 124 9.40 8.01 9.30
N SER A 125 9.23 9.26 8.94
CA SER A 125 8.83 10.32 9.87
C SER A 125 7.57 11.07 9.44
N LYS A 126 7.11 10.84 8.21
CA LYS A 126 5.94 11.46 7.62
C LYS A 126 5.00 10.40 7.04
N PRO A 127 4.14 9.78 7.89
CA PRO A 127 3.13 8.87 7.39
C PRO A 127 1.99 9.63 6.71
N TYR A 128 1.64 9.21 5.52
CA TYR A 128 0.48 9.70 4.77
C TYR A 128 -0.62 8.64 4.74
N MET A 129 -1.86 9.09 4.81
CA MET A 129 -3.01 8.18 4.69
C MET A 129 -3.06 7.54 3.31
N TRP A 130 -3.53 6.31 3.26
CA TRP A 130 -3.83 5.61 2.00
C TRP A 130 -4.66 6.50 1.07
N ALA A 131 -4.25 6.55 -0.20
CA ALA A 131 -4.88 7.37 -1.23
C ALA A 131 -5.16 8.83 -0.81
N ALA A 132 -4.31 9.41 0.08
CA ALA A 132 -4.48 10.76 0.62
C ALA A 132 -5.86 11.01 1.28
N GLY A 133 -6.53 9.95 1.75
CA GLY A 133 -7.85 10.03 2.35
C GLY A 133 -9.02 10.06 1.36
N LEU A 134 -8.77 9.92 0.07
CA LEU A 134 -9.82 9.95 -0.98
C LEU A 134 -10.88 8.85 -0.83
N GLU A 135 -10.58 7.79 -0.09
CA GLU A 135 -11.55 6.72 0.19
C GLU A 135 -12.78 7.21 0.99
N ALA A 136 -12.67 8.36 1.65
CA ALA A 136 -13.78 8.97 2.38
C ALA A 136 -14.80 9.69 1.46
N ASP A 137 -14.43 9.99 0.22
CA ASP A 137 -15.28 10.65 -0.78
C ASP A 137 -15.15 9.92 -2.13
N PRO A 138 -15.99 8.89 -2.38
CA PRO A 138 -15.92 8.09 -3.59
C PRO A 138 -16.14 8.88 -4.89
N ASP A 139 -17.01 9.89 -4.86
CA ASP A 139 -17.31 10.70 -6.04
C ASP A 139 -16.12 11.59 -6.43
N TYR A 140 -15.47 12.17 -5.43
CA TYR A 140 -14.26 12.96 -5.64
C TYR A 140 -13.07 12.10 -6.08
N LYS A 141 -12.94 10.90 -5.50
CA LYS A 141 -11.96 9.89 -5.91
C LYS A 141 -12.11 9.53 -7.39
N GLU A 142 -13.34 9.25 -7.85
CA GLU A 142 -13.60 8.89 -9.24
C GLU A 142 -13.23 10.03 -10.20
N GLN A 143 -13.54 11.29 -9.86
CA GLN A 143 -13.16 12.46 -10.64
C GLN A 143 -11.64 12.57 -10.78
N ILE A 144 -10.88 12.48 -9.67
CA ILE A 144 -9.41 12.53 -9.70
C ILE A 144 -8.84 11.38 -10.53
N GLN A 145 -9.35 10.17 -10.38
CA GLN A 145 -8.89 9.01 -11.16
C GLN A 145 -9.16 9.21 -12.67
N SER A 146 -10.31 9.79 -13.03
CA SER A 146 -10.63 10.10 -14.41
C SER A 146 -9.64 11.10 -15.03
N GLU A 147 -9.29 12.17 -14.30
CA GLU A 147 -8.29 13.14 -14.78
C GLU A 147 -6.89 12.53 -14.86
N LEU A 148 -6.48 11.73 -13.87
CA LEU A 148 -5.21 11.00 -13.93
C LEU A 148 -5.10 10.10 -15.16
N LEU A 149 -6.20 9.43 -15.55
CA LEU A 149 -6.23 8.62 -16.76
C LEU A 149 -6.04 9.46 -18.02
N LYS A 150 -6.66 10.65 -18.12
CA LYS A 150 -6.47 11.56 -19.25
C LYS A 150 -5.00 12.01 -19.34
N LEU A 151 -4.40 12.42 -18.20
CA LEU A 151 -2.99 12.81 -18.15
C LEU A 151 -2.08 11.68 -18.60
N THR A 152 -2.28 10.45 -18.10
CA THR A 152 -1.44 9.30 -18.46
C THR A 152 -1.60 8.85 -19.91
N ARG A 153 -2.76 9.14 -20.52
CA ARG A 153 -3.04 8.89 -21.96
C ARG A 153 -2.59 10.01 -22.86
N LEU A 154 -2.02 11.10 -22.29
CA LEU A 154 -1.64 12.31 -23.01
C LEU A 154 -2.84 13.00 -23.70
N GLU A 155 -4.02 12.86 -23.14
CA GLU A 155 -5.26 13.51 -23.59
C GLU A 155 -5.38 14.92 -23.01
N GLU A 156 -4.58 15.27 -22.00
CA GLU A 156 -4.43 16.59 -21.41
C GLU A 156 -2.96 16.86 -21.02
N THR A 157 -2.63 18.14 -20.85
CA THR A 157 -1.34 18.57 -20.35
C THR A 157 -1.30 18.60 -18.83
N SER A 158 -0.10 18.67 -18.23
CA SER A 158 0.06 18.81 -16.77
C SER A 158 -0.60 20.09 -16.23
N ASP A 159 -0.58 21.19 -17.02
CA ASP A 159 -1.19 22.45 -16.60
C ASP A 159 -2.73 22.34 -16.59
N GLU A 160 -3.31 21.74 -17.62
CA GLU A 160 -4.75 21.45 -17.69
C GLU A 160 -5.20 20.52 -16.56
N PHE A 161 -4.42 19.48 -16.27
CA PHE A 161 -4.67 18.58 -15.13
C PHE A 161 -4.73 19.34 -13.81
N ILE A 162 -3.74 20.21 -13.54
CA ILE A 162 -3.72 21.03 -12.31
C ILE A 162 -4.91 21.98 -12.24
N GLU A 163 -5.27 22.60 -13.36
CA GLU A 163 -6.43 23.50 -13.45
C GLU A 163 -7.74 22.73 -13.18
N ASN A 164 -7.90 21.54 -13.79
CA ASN A 164 -9.06 20.68 -13.59
C ASN A 164 -9.20 20.26 -12.13
N LEU A 165 -8.11 19.79 -11.50
CA LEU A 165 -8.10 19.44 -10.07
C LEU A 165 -8.49 20.63 -9.18
N SER A 166 -8.00 21.83 -9.50
CA SER A 166 -8.29 23.05 -8.73
C SER A 166 -9.77 23.48 -8.80
N ASN A 167 -10.46 23.07 -9.84
CA ASN A 167 -11.88 23.39 -10.09
C ASN A 167 -12.83 22.28 -9.57
N MET A 168 -12.32 21.15 -9.12
CA MET A 168 -13.13 20.10 -8.49
C MET A 168 -13.65 20.57 -7.12
N LYS A 169 -14.90 20.21 -6.82
CA LYS A 169 -15.58 20.58 -5.57
C LYS A 169 -16.09 19.34 -4.85
#